data_fb85844c2f5a7ec7bebfd2da436e5919
#
_entry.id   fb85844c2f5a7ec7bebfd2da436e5919
#
_cell.length_a   1.000
_cell.length_b   1.000
_cell.length_c   1.000
_cell.angle_alpha   90.00
_cell.angle_beta   90.00
_cell.angle_gamma   90.00
#
_symmetry.space_group_name_H-M   'P 1'
#
loop_
_entity.id
_entity.type
_entity.pdbx_description
1 polymer ?
#
loop_
_entity_poly.entity_id
_entity_poly.type
_entity_poly.pdbx_seq_one_letter_code
_entity_poly.pdbx_strand_id
1 'polypeptide(L)'
;MAHALARSTFGFTIARSGLGIGESGNFPAAIKSVAEWFPKRERALATGIFNSGANIGAVVAPIMVPLILASYGWQMAFIITGSLGFIWLLFWWFIYEIPARKKKLSKTEFDYIHSDDEPVTKAGTKVPWIKLLRVRQTWAFVFGKFLTDPIWWFFLFWLPDYFNKTFNLNVMKPGWPLVIIYSCTTIGSIGGGYVSGALIKKGWPIYKARKTVMLIFAICVMPIFTVQYFNNMWIVVALISLAAAAHQAWSANIFTTASDMFPKRAVSSIIGIGGMAGSVGGIIFQPMVGRILDYFTRIKSATMGYNFIFMICGVSYLIAWLAMHLFAPKMTRVELD
;
A
#
# COMPACT_ATOMS: atom_id res chain seq x y z
N MET A 1 -17.95 0.44 -12.93
CA MET A 1 -19.28 0.51 -13.61
C MET A 1 -19.58 -0.75 -14.43
N ALA A 2 -18.67 -1.29 -15.24
CA ALA A 2 -18.94 -2.51 -16.04
C ALA A 2 -19.45 -3.71 -15.23
N HIS A 3 -19.07 -3.86 -13.95
CA HIS A 3 -19.59 -4.87 -13.04
C HIS A 3 -21.13 -4.82 -12.88
N ALA A 4 -21.75 -3.64 -12.99
CA ALA A 4 -23.20 -3.49 -12.90
C ALA A 4 -23.96 -4.19 -14.05
N LEU A 5 -23.28 -4.47 -15.16
CA LEU A 5 -23.84 -5.17 -16.33
C LEU A 5 -23.61 -6.69 -16.27
N ALA A 6 -22.73 -7.16 -15.37
CA ALA A 6 -22.40 -8.57 -15.26
C ALA A 6 -23.54 -9.36 -14.60
N ARG A 7 -23.94 -10.46 -15.23
CA ARG A 7 -24.98 -11.37 -14.75
C ARG A 7 -24.49 -12.81 -14.53
N SER A 8 -23.21 -13.05 -14.75
CA SER A 8 -22.58 -14.36 -14.59
C SER A 8 -21.19 -14.21 -13.96
N THR A 9 -20.68 -15.30 -13.35
CA THR A 9 -19.32 -15.35 -12.81
C THR A 9 -18.29 -14.95 -13.88
N PHE A 10 -18.45 -15.40 -15.13
CA PHE A 10 -17.58 -15.07 -16.23
C PHE A 10 -17.62 -13.57 -16.57
N GLY A 11 -18.81 -12.95 -16.59
CA GLY A 11 -18.97 -11.50 -16.79
C GLY A 11 -18.30 -10.69 -15.70
N PHE A 12 -18.45 -11.10 -14.42
CA PHE A 12 -17.73 -10.47 -13.30
C PHE A 12 -16.21 -10.62 -13.43
N THR A 13 -15.73 -11.80 -13.84
CA THR A 13 -14.30 -12.04 -14.04
C THR A 13 -13.72 -11.14 -15.13
N ILE A 14 -14.39 -10.98 -16.26
CA ILE A 14 -13.97 -10.06 -17.33
C ILE A 14 -13.95 -8.61 -16.82
N ALA A 15 -15.02 -8.17 -16.17
CA ALA A 15 -15.10 -6.81 -15.66
C ALA A 15 -14.00 -6.53 -14.61
N ARG A 16 -13.69 -7.52 -13.74
CA ARG A 16 -12.62 -7.43 -12.75
C ARG A 16 -11.24 -7.41 -13.36
N SER A 17 -11.01 -8.23 -14.40
CA SER A 17 -9.75 -8.25 -15.16
C SER A 17 -9.51 -6.90 -15.86
N GLY A 18 -10.55 -6.35 -16.50
CA GLY A 18 -10.48 -5.02 -17.11
C GLY A 18 -10.19 -3.91 -16.10
N LEU A 19 -10.80 -3.97 -14.90
CA LEU A 19 -10.51 -3.06 -13.80
C LEU A 19 -9.04 -3.19 -13.37
N GLY A 20 -8.53 -4.40 -13.15
CA GLY A 20 -7.15 -4.63 -12.74
C GLY A 20 -6.13 -4.08 -13.74
N ILE A 21 -6.38 -4.25 -15.05
CA ILE A 21 -5.54 -3.66 -16.10
C ILE A 21 -5.59 -2.12 -16.01
N GLY A 22 -6.79 -1.53 -15.86
CA GLY A 22 -6.95 -0.07 -15.76
C GLY A 22 -6.30 0.53 -14.51
N GLU A 23 -6.35 -0.17 -13.37
CA GLU A 23 -5.78 0.29 -12.10
C GLU A 23 -4.25 0.12 -12.00
N SER A 24 -3.66 -0.76 -12.81
CA SER A 24 -2.24 -1.13 -12.72
C SER A 24 -1.27 0.06 -12.83
N GLY A 25 -1.66 1.09 -13.59
CA GLY A 25 -0.88 2.31 -13.78
C GLY A 25 -0.97 3.34 -12.65
N ASN A 26 -1.95 3.23 -11.75
CA ASN A 26 -2.24 4.28 -10.76
C ASN A 26 -1.06 4.53 -9.80
N PHE A 27 -0.60 3.53 -9.07
CA PHE A 27 0.54 3.69 -8.14
C PHE A 27 1.85 4.08 -8.84
N PRO A 28 2.25 3.46 -9.97
CA PRO A 28 3.40 3.92 -10.74
C PRO A 28 3.35 5.40 -11.15
N ALA A 29 2.19 5.87 -11.60
CA ALA A 29 1.98 7.26 -11.98
C ALA A 29 2.03 8.20 -10.77
N ALA A 30 1.33 7.85 -9.70
CA ALA A 30 1.28 8.66 -8.48
C ALA A 30 2.66 8.81 -7.81
N ILE A 31 3.41 7.73 -7.65
CA ILE A 31 4.75 7.79 -7.05
C ILE A 31 5.72 8.55 -7.96
N LYS A 32 5.58 8.43 -9.27
CA LYS A 32 6.34 9.25 -10.21
C LYS A 32 6.01 10.74 -10.03
N SER A 33 4.73 11.10 -9.94
CA SER A 33 4.30 12.48 -9.70
C SER A 33 4.85 13.03 -8.38
N VAL A 34 4.84 12.22 -7.31
CA VAL A 34 5.48 12.59 -6.04
C VAL A 34 6.99 12.82 -6.22
N ALA A 35 7.67 11.97 -6.99
CA ALA A 35 9.10 12.13 -7.24
C ALA A 35 9.44 13.37 -8.09
N GLU A 36 8.50 13.85 -8.91
CA GLU A 36 8.64 15.04 -9.74
C GLU A 36 8.35 16.35 -8.99
N TRP A 37 7.36 16.33 -8.06
CA TRP A 37 6.87 17.53 -7.37
C TRP A 37 7.46 17.76 -5.97
N PHE A 38 8.11 16.76 -5.36
CA PHE A 38 8.59 16.85 -3.98
C PHE A 38 10.09 16.52 -3.86
N PRO A 39 10.85 17.31 -3.06
CA PRO A 39 12.22 16.96 -2.69
C PRO A 39 12.23 15.67 -1.85
N LYS A 40 13.35 14.92 -1.85
CA LYS A 40 13.46 13.58 -1.20
C LYS A 40 13.01 13.57 0.25
N ARG A 41 13.29 14.64 1.00
CA ARG A 41 12.88 14.80 2.41
C ARG A 41 11.36 14.82 2.63
N GLU A 42 10.57 15.16 1.61
CA GLU A 42 9.11 15.30 1.70
C GLU A 42 8.35 14.18 0.97
N ARG A 43 9.02 13.42 0.12
CA ARG A 43 8.39 12.34 -0.69
C ARG A 43 7.65 11.32 0.15
N ALA A 44 8.17 10.94 1.33
CA ALA A 44 7.50 9.95 2.17
C ALA A 44 6.21 10.51 2.78
N LEU A 45 6.19 11.78 3.18
CA LEU A 45 4.98 12.42 3.66
C LEU A 45 3.94 12.53 2.54
N ALA A 46 4.35 13.02 1.36
CA ALA A 46 3.49 13.13 0.18
C ALA A 46 2.94 11.75 -0.24
N THR A 47 3.79 10.72 -0.25
CA THR A 47 3.37 9.33 -0.51
C THR A 47 2.40 8.82 0.56
N GLY A 48 2.63 9.14 1.83
CA GLY A 48 1.76 8.77 2.95
C GLY A 48 0.38 9.42 2.84
N ILE A 49 0.31 10.70 2.46
CA ILE A 49 -0.95 11.42 2.23
C ILE A 49 -1.70 10.80 1.04
N PHE A 50 -1.02 10.58 -0.08
CA PHE A 50 -1.62 9.92 -1.24
C PHE A 50 -2.16 8.52 -0.89
N ASN A 51 -1.35 7.70 -0.23
CA ASN A 51 -1.70 6.34 0.16
C ASN A 51 -2.87 6.30 1.16
N SER A 52 -3.01 7.33 2.00
CA SER A 52 -4.13 7.45 2.94
C SER A 52 -5.49 7.56 2.25
N GLY A 53 -5.54 8.04 1.01
CA GLY A 53 -6.76 8.09 0.20
C GLY A 53 -7.40 6.71 -0.01
N ALA A 54 -6.58 5.67 -0.25
CA ALA A 54 -7.07 4.29 -0.36
C ALA A 54 -7.66 3.78 0.97
N ASN A 55 -7.07 4.19 2.10
CA ASN A 55 -7.54 3.81 3.43
C ASN A 55 -8.88 4.50 3.76
N ILE A 56 -9.06 5.75 3.36
CA ILE A 56 -10.36 6.46 3.50
C ILE A 56 -11.44 5.71 2.73
N GLY A 57 -11.15 5.23 1.53
CA GLY A 57 -12.05 4.38 0.77
C GLY A 57 -12.43 3.09 1.52
N ALA A 58 -11.46 2.45 2.17
CA ALA A 58 -11.69 1.25 2.99
C ALA A 58 -12.58 1.51 4.23
N VAL A 59 -12.56 2.74 4.78
CA VAL A 59 -13.45 3.14 5.89
C VAL A 59 -14.85 3.49 5.39
N VAL A 60 -14.95 4.20 4.28
CA VAL A 60 -16.22 4.72 3.75
C VAL A 60 -17.05 3.62 3.08
N ALA A 61 -16.41 2.70 2.36
CA ALA A 61 -17.12 1.66 1.61
C ALA A 61 -18.01 0.75 2.48
N PRO A 62 -17.58 0.21 3.65
CA PRO A 62 -18.44 -0.60 4.51
C PRO A 62 -19.65 0.13 5.10
N ILE A 63 -19.66 1.46 5.06
CA ILE A 63 -20.77 2.29 5.52
C ILE A 63 -21.71 2.60 4.33
N MET A 64 -21.14 3.10 3.24
CA MET A 64 -21.91 3.61 2.11
C MET A 64 -22.49 2.50 1.22
N VAL A 65 -21.74 1.43 1.00
CA VAL A 65 -22.17 0.35 0.10
C VAL A 65 -23.43 -0.37 0.60
N PRO A 66 -23.56 -0.74 1.90
CA PRO A 66 -24.81 -1.31 2.42
C PRO A 66 -26.01 -0.37 2.29
N LEU A 67 -25.83 0.94 2.49
CA LEU A 67 -26.90 1.93 2.33
C LEU A 67 -27.37 2.02 0.88
N ILE A 68 -26.45 2.08 -0.07
CA ILE A 68 -26.77 2.08 -1.49
C ILE A 68 -27.44 0.76 -1.90
N LEU A 69 -26.94 -0.36 -1.39
CA LEU A 69 -27.48 -1.69 -1.66
C LEU A 69 -28.94 -1.81 -1.20
N ALA A 70 -29.23 -1.33 0.00
CA ALA A 70 -30.59 -1.37 0.57
C ALA A 70 -31.57 -0.48 -0.19
N SER A 71 -31.14 0.68 -0.72
CA SER A 71 -32.02 1.65 -1.36
C SER A 71 -32.13 1.48 -2.88
N TYR A 72 -31.03 1.08 -3.54
CA TYR A 72 -30.93 1.13 -5.00
C TYR A 72 -30.43 -0.18 -5.65
N GLY A 73 -30.13 -1.19 -4.85
CA GLY A 73 -29.59 -2.47 -5.33
C GLY A 73 -28.09 -2.44 -5.62
N TRP A 74 -27.53 -3.64 -5.84
CA TRP A 74 -26.08 -3.83 -5.95
C TRP A 74 -25.45 -3.19 -7.21
N GLN A 75 -26.20 -3.08 -8.31
CA GLN A 75 -25.74 -2.48 -9.54
C GLN A 75 -25.39 -1.00 -9.34
N MET A 76 -26.24 -0.30 -8.59
CA MET A 76 -26.05 1.12 -8.31
C MET A 76 -24.83 1.37 -7.41
N ALA A 77 -24.44 0.43 -6.55
CA ALA A 77 -23.19 0.53 -5.80
C ALA A 77 -21.98 0.66 -6.75
N PHE A 78 -21.92 -0.15 -7.81
CA PHE A 78 -20.84 -0.07 -8.82
C PHE A 78 -20.95 1.19 -9.70
N ILE A 79 -22.15 1.65 -10.00
CA ILE A 79 -22.35 2.84 -10.84
C ILE A 79 -21.95 4.09 -10.07
N ILE A 80 -22.45 4.27 -8.85
CA ILE A 80 -22.19 5.46 -8.03
C ILE A 80 -20.70 5.55 -7.69
N THR A 81 -20.10 4.47 -7.16
CA THR A 81 -18.68 4.49 -6.81
C THR A 81 -17.77 4.68 -8.03
N GLY A 82 -18.12 4.07 -9.16
CA GLY A 82 -17.38 4.24 -10.41
C GLY A 82 -17.50 5.65 -11.00
N SER A 83 -18.64 6.33 -10.79
CA SER A 83 -18.85 7.71 -11.27
C SER A 83 -17.96 8.73 -10.58
N LEU A 84 -17.61 8.49 -9.31
CA LEU A 84 -16.66 9.35 -8.58
C LEU A 84 -15.29 9.40 -9.26
N GLY A 85 -14.88 8.32 -9.92
CA GLY A 85 -13.64 8.27 -10.69
C GLY A 85 -13.62 9.24 -11.88
N PHE A 86 -14.76 9.47 -12.55
CA PHE A 86 -14.84 10.47 -13.64
C PHE A 86 -14.72 11.90 -13.14
N ILE A 87 -15.28 12.21 -11.96
CA ILE A 87 -15.11 13.52 -11.31
C ILE A 87 -13.63 13.77 -11.02
N TRP A 88 -12.93 12.78 -10.45
CA TRP A 88 -11.50 12.87 -10.21
C TRP A 88 -10.71 13.06 -11.51
N LEU A 89 -11.06 12.33 -12.59
CA LEU A 89 -10.39 12.43 -13.88
C LEU A 89 -10.51 13.84 -14.48
N LEU A 90 -11.67 14.51 -14.33
CA LEU A 90 -11.83 15.89 -14.74
C LEU A 90 -10.87 16.82 -13.99
N PHE A 91 -10.80 16.72 -12.66
CA PHE A 91 -9.84 17.50 -11.87
C PHE A 91 -8.40 17.24 -12.31
N TRP A 92 -8.03 15.98 -12.51
CA TRP A 92 -6.70 15.60 -12.97
C TRP A 92 -6.35 16.25 -14.30
N TRP A 93 -7.26 16.20 -15.25
CA TRP A 93 -7.04 16.75 -16.60
C TRP A 93 -6.80 18.26 -16.60
N PHE A 94 -7.50 19.00 -15.78
CA PHE A 94 -7.40 20.47 -15.73
C PHE A 94 -6.31 21.00 -14.79
N ILE A 95 -5.93 20.24 -13.77
CA ILE A 95 -5.05 20.73 -12.69
C ILE A 95 -3.63 20.19 -12.84
N TYR A 96 -3.49 18.91 -13.23
CA TYR A 96 -2.18 18.28 -13.26
C TYR A 96 -1.33 18.73 -14.44
N GLU A 97 -0.09 19.12 -14.14
CA GLU A 97 0.95 19.42 -15.12
C GLU A 97 2.31 19.11 -14.46
N ILE A 98 3.30 18.72 -15.24
CA ILE A 98 4.67 18.51 -14.72
C ILE A 98 5.31 19.85 -14.32
N PRO A 99 6.14 19.91 -13.24
CA PRO A 99 6.73 21.16 -12.77
C PRO A 99 7.41 21.98 -13.85
N ALA A 100 8.17 21.33 -14.76
CA ALA A 100 8.88 21.98 -15.84
C ALA A 100 7.99 22.73 -16.87
N ARG A 101 6.68 22.39 -16.93
CA ARG A 101 5.73 23.04 -17.86
C ARG A 101 4.73 23.96 -17.15
N LYS A 102 4.68 23.94 -15.81
CA LYS A 102 3.73 24.70 -15.02
C LYS A 102 4.04 26.19 -15.02
N LYS A 103 3.38 26.95 -15.89
CA LYS A 103 3.60 28.39 -16.06
C LYS A 103 3.40 29.24 -14.80
N LYS A 104 2.56 28.78 -13.85
CA LYS A 104 2.24 29.49 -12.61
C LYS A 104 3.22 29.19 -11.47
N LEU A 105 4.20 28.31 -11.67
CA LEU A 105 5.18 27.95 -10.66
C LEU A 105 6.21 29.06 -10.52
N SER A 106 6.44 29.57 -9.30
CA SER A 106 7.48 30.57 -9.05
C SER A 106 8.88 29.96 -9.18
N LYS A 107 9.88 30.76 -9.52
CA LYS A 107 11.26 30.28 -9.60
C LYS A 107 11.75 29.73 -8.27
N THR A 108 11.42 30.39 -7.16
CA THR A 108 11.79 29.93 -5.80
C THR A 108 11.19 28.56 -5.48
N GLU A 109 9.94 28.33 -5.85
CA GLU A 109 9.26 27.05 -5.65
C GLU A 109 9.84 25.97 -6.57
N PHE A 110 10.14 26.32 -7.82
CA PHE A 110 10.82 25.42 -8.75
C PHE A 110 12.19 24.99 -8.22
N ASP A 111 13.02 25.94 -7.74
CA ASP A 111 14.33 25.68 -7.17
C ASP A 111 14.21 24.83 -5.87
N TYR A 112 13.17 25.07 -5.07
CA TYR A 112 12.89 24.25 -3.88
C TYR A 112 12.54 22.80 -4.23
N ILE A 113 11.67 22.57 -5.21
CA ILE A 113 11.30 21.24 -5.69
C ILE A 113 12.54 20.46 -6.17
N HIS A 114 13.50 21.19 -6.78
CA HIS A 114 14.73 20.62 -7.33
C HIS A 114 15.94 20.74 -6.39
N SER A 115 15.72 21.13 -5.12
CA SER A 115 16.80 21.37 -4.14
C SER A 115 17.67 20.14 -3.83
N ASP A 116 17.18 18.93 -4.10
CA ASP A 116 17.91 17.66 -3.96
C ASP A 116 18.48 17.17 -5.30
N ASP A 117 18.81 18.09 -6.21
CA ASP A 117 18.91 17.82 -7.64
C ASP A 117 19.87 16.74 -8.04
N GLU A 118 19.28 15.94 -8.85
CA GLU A 118 19.87 14.99 -9.76
C GLU A 118 20.35 15.76 -10.99
N PRO A 119 21.59 15.56 -11.46
CA PRO A 119 21.99 16.06 -12.76
C PRO A 119 20.93 15.71 -13.79
N VAL A 120 20.50 16.70 -14.58
CA VAL A 120 19.49 16.49 -15.63
C VAL A 120 20.02 15.42 -16.59
N THR A 121 19.74 14.16 -16.27
CA THR A 121 19.96 13.06 -17.22
C THR A 121 19.03 13.29 -18.39
N LYS A 122 19.61 13.28 -19.59
CA LYS A 122 18.92 13.54 -20.88
C LYS A 122 17.50 12.96 -20.84
N ALA A 123 16.51 13.83 -20.96
CA ALA A 123 15.13 13.44 -21.07
C ALA A 123 14.98 12.48 -22.27
N GLY A 124 14.42 11.29 -22.07
CA GLY A 124 13.89 10.56 -23.20
C GLY A 124 14.20 9.08 -23.37
N THR A 125 15.25 8.51 -22.81
CA THR A 125 15.49 7.07 -23.03
C THR A 125 14.77 6.22 -21.97
N LYS A 126 13.76 5.44 -22.40
CA LYS A 126 13.11 4.42 -21.55
C LYS A 126 14.17 3.40 -21.14
N VAL A 127 14.23 3.11 -19.85
CA VAL A 127 15.14 2.08 -19.31
C VAL A 127 14.49 0.71 -19.55
N PRO A 128 15.14 -0.23 -20.27
CA PRO A 128 14.62 -1.58 -20.44
C PRO A 128 14.48 -2.30 -19.10
N TRP A 129 13.37 -3.01 -18.90
CA TRP A 129 13.11 -3.74 -17.65
C TRP A 129 14.20 -4.76 -17.32
N ILE A 130 14.79 -5.40 -18.32
CA ILE A 130 15.87 -6.36 -18.13
C ILE A 130 17.11 -5.73 -17.43
N LYS A 131 17.42 -4.44 -17.73
CA LYS A 131 18.47 -3.74 -17.02
C LYS A 131 18.10 -3.51 -15.56
N LEU A 132 16.84 -3.17 -15.27
CA LEU A 132 16.35 -2.97 -13.91
C LEU A 132 16.39 -4.26 -13.09
N LEU A 133 16.01 -5.40 -13.68
CA LEU A 133 16.02 -6.70 -13.01
C LEU A 133 17.44 -7.22 -12.68
N ARG A 134 18.48 -6.71 -13.33
CA ARG A 134 19.88 -7.04 -13.03
C ARG A 134 20.43 -6.27 -11.83
N VAL A 135 19.71 -5.27 -11.34
CA VAL A 135 20.18 -4.40 -10.26
C VAL A 135 19.73 -4.93 -8.89
N ARG A 136 20.65 -5.02 -7.93
CA ARG A 136 20.37 -5.56 -6.58
C ARG A 136 19.30 -4.73 -5.84
N GLN A 137 19.30 -3.42 -6.01
CA GLN A 137 18.33 -2.53 -5.39
C GLN A 137 16.89 -2.81 -5.85
N THR A 138 16.71 -3.31 -7.08
CA THR A 138 15.39 -3.77 -7.55
C THR A 138 14.88 -4.93 -6.71
N TRP A 139 15.74 -5.90 -6.41
CA TRP A 139 15.36 -7.06 -5.60
C TRP A 139 15.09 -6.69 -4.14
N ALA A 140 15.79 -5.68 -3.59
CA ALA A 140 15.43 -5.15 -2.28
C ALA A 140 13.97 -4.65 -2.26
N PHE A 141 13.55 -3.91 -3.28
CA PHE A 141 12.18 -3.41 -3.41
C PHE A 141 11.18 -4.55 -3.69
N VAL A 142 11.52 -5.49 -4.58
CA VAL A 142 10.72 -6.66 -4.94
C VAL A 142 10.40 -7.52 -3.71
N PHE A 143 11.42 -7.92 -2.93
CA PHE A 143 11.20 -8.73 -1.72
C PHE A 143 10.42 -7.97 -0.65
N GLY A 144 10.69 -6.68 -0.51
CA GLY A 144 9.93 -5.83 0.40
C GLY A 144 8.44 -5.84 0.08
N LYS A 145 8.07 -5.70 -1.19
CA LYS A 145 6.68 -5.73 -1.65
C LYS A 145 6.06 -7.12 -1.63
N PHE A 146 6.78 -8.12 -2.11
CA PHE A 146 6.33 -9.52 -2.17
C PHE A 146 5.89 -10.06 -0.79
N LEU A 147 6.63 -9.71 0.26
CA LEU A 147 6.38 -10.22 1.61
C LEU A 147 5.32 -9.40 2.37
N THR A 148 5.14 -8.11 2.05
CA THR A 148 4.29 -7.24 2.87
C THR A 148 2.93 -6.89 2.25
N ASP A 149 2.82 -6.77 0.92
CA ASP A 149 1.54 -6.45 0.27
C ASP A 149 0.46 -7.52 0.48
N PRO A 150 0.78 -8.84 0.45
CA PRO A 150 -0.20 -9.89 0.73
C PRO A 150 -0.86 -9.76 2.10
N ILE A 151 -0.15 -9.23 3.09
CA ILE A 151 -0.64 -9.03 4.44
C ILE A 151 -1.70 -7.91 4.48
N TRP A 152 -1.50 -6.85 3.70
CA TRP A 152 -2.52 -5.82 3.56
C TRP A 152 -3.84 -6.38 3.01
N TRP A 153 -3.77 -7.21 1.98
CA TRP A 153 -4.96 -7.87 1.44
C TRP A 153 -5.58 -8.88 2.40
N PHE A 154 -4.76 -9.54 3.23
CA PHE A 154 -5.28 -10.34 4.33
C PHE A 154 -6.09 -9.48 5.30
N PHE A 155 -5.60 -8.31 5.69
CA PHE A 155 -6.35 -7.39 6.55
C PHE A 155 -7.66 -6.92 5.90
N LEU A 156 -7.67 -6.68 4.59
CA LEU A 156 -8.88 -6.26 3.89
C LEU A 156 -9.92 -7.36 3.73
N PHE A 157 -9.50 -8.58 3.42
CA PHE A 157 -10.43 -9.64 3.00
C PHE A 157 -10.81 -10.61 4.13
N TRP A 158 -9.91 -10.87 5.08
CA TRP A 158 -10.11 -11.90 6.09
C TRP A 158 -10.41 -11.37 7.49
N LEU A 159 -10.10 -10.12 7.82
CA LEU A 159 -10.47 -9.57 9.13
C LEU A 159 -11.98 -9.53 9.37
N PRO A 160 -12.87 -9.23 8.39
CA PRO A 160 -14.30 -9.34 8.60
C PRO A 160 -14.74 -10.76 9.02
N ASP A 161 -14.19 -11.79 8.37
CA ASP A 161 -14.46 -13.19 8.70
C ASP A 161 -13.88 -13.59 10.07
N TYR A 162 -12.68 -13.12 10.39
CA TYR A 162 -12.07 -13.29 11.71
C TYR A 162 -12.96 -12.75 12.84
N PHE A 163 -13.41 -11.50 12.74
CA PHE A 163 -14.26 -10.88 13.74
C PHE A 163 -15.65 -11.53 13.80
N ASN A 164 -16.19 -12.00 12.68
CA ASN A 164 -17.44 -12.76 12.66
C ASN A 164 -17.27 -14.08 13.41
N LYS A 165 -16.26 -14.88 13.09
CA LYS A 165 -16.03 -16.21 13.69
C LYS A 165 -15.62 -16.17 15.16
N THR A 166 -14.84 -15.14 15.56
CA THR A 166 -14.26 -15.07 16.91
C THR A 166 -15.14 -14.28 17.88
N PHE A 167 -15.80 -13.22 17.40
CA PHE A 167 -16.58 -12.29 18.23
C PHE A 167 -18.04 -12.15 17.80
N ASN A 168 -18.53 -13.01 16.90
CA ASN A 168 -19.90 -12.99 16.36
C ASN A 168 -20.29 -11.60 15.78
N LEU A 169 -19.33 -10.87 15.20
CA LEU A 169 -19.60 -9.57 14.60
C LEU A 169 -20.43 -9.74 13.32
N ASN A 170 -21.62 -9.13 13.27
CA ASN A 170 -22.45 -9.18 12.08
C ASN A 170 -21.88 -8.23 11.00
N VAL A 171 -21.36 -8.79 9.91
CA VAL A 171 -20.79 -8.05 8.78
C VAL A 171 -21.81 -7.23 7.98
N MET A 172 -23.11 -7.45 8.19
CA MET A 172 -24.20 -6.66 7.56
C MET A 172 -24.49 -5.37 8.31
N LYS A 173 -23.92 -5.17 9.48
CA LYS A 173 -24.00 -3.93 10.25
C LYS A 173 -22.65 -3.19 10.17
N PRO A 174 -22.63 -1.85 10.32
CA PRO A 174 -21.37 -1.12 10.39
C PRO A 174 -20.45 -1.71 11.46
N GLY A 175 -19.36 -2.30 11.01
CA GLY A 175 -18.42 -2.99 11.91
C GLY A 175 -17.46 -1.98 12.55
N TRP A 176 -17.81 -1.37 13.67
CA TRP A 176 -16.95 -0.39 14.37
C TRP A 176 -15.51 -0.87 14.56
N PRO A 177 -15.23 -2.16 14.88
CA PRO A 177 -13.87 -2.68 14.92
C PRO A 177 -13.10 -2.43 13.63
N LEU A 178 -13.69 -2.72 12.47
CA LEU A 178 -13.06 -2.54 11.16
C LEU A 178 -12.87 -1.06 10.82
N VAL A 179 -13.88 -0.22 11.16
CA VAL A 179 -13.78 1.24 10.97
C VAL A 179 -12.60 1.80 11.75
N ILE A 180 -12.42 1.40 13.01
CA ILE A 180 -11.28 1.85 13.85
C ILE A 180 -9.97 1.37 13.25
N ILE A 181 -9.85 0.09 12.88
CA ILE A 181 -8.64 -0.47 12.30
C ILE A 181 -8.25 0.31 11.04
N TYR A 182 -9.18 0.50 10.10
CA TYR A 182 -8.87 1.21 8.85
C TYR A 182 -8.66 2.72 9.03
N SER A 183 -9.27 3.34 10.04
CA SER A 183 -8.97 4.73 10.40
C SER A 183 -7.54 4.89 10.92
N CYS A 184 -7.08 3.96 11.78
CA CYS A 184 -5.69 3.93 12.26
C CYS A 184 -4.68 3.76 11.13
N THR A 185 -5.03 3.08 10.03
CA THR A 185 -4.13 2.95 8.88
C THR A 185 -3.86 4.28 8.19
N THR A 186 -4.83 5.18 8.15
CA THR A 186 -4.65 6.55 7.63
C THR A 186 -3.62 7.32 8.45
N ILE A 187 -3.73 7.24 9.79
CA ILE A 187 -2.77 7.85 10.71
C ILE A 187 -1.38 7.24 10.51
N GLY A 188 -1.31 5.91 10.38
CA GLY A 188 -0.07 5.18 10.12
C GLY A 188 0.61 5.62 8.83
N SER A 189 -0.14 5.74 7.74
CA SER A 189 0.37 6.15 6.43
C SER A 189 1.01 7.54 6.47
N ILE A 190 0.29 8.52 6.98
CA ILE A 190 0.77 9.91 7.08
C ILE A 190 1.91 10.01 8.11
N GLY A 191 1.71 9.44 9.30
CA GLY A 191 2.70 9.45 10.38
C GLY A 191 4.01 8.77 10.00
N GLY A 192 3.95 7.64 9.31
CA GLY A 192 5.13 6.91 8.84
C GLY A 192 5.97 7.73 7.86
N GLY A 193 5.31 8.43 6.94
CA GLY A 193 5.95 9.37 6.04
C GLY A 193 6.57 10.57 6.76
N TYR A 194 5.82 11.15 7.71
CA TYR A 194 6.27 12.28 8.52
C TYR A 194 7.53 11.94 9.35
N VAL A 195 7.52 10.82 10.06
CA VAL A 195 8.63 10.41 10.95
C VAL A 195 9.95 10.30 10.17
N SER A 196 9.95 9.63 9.01
CA SER A 196 11.15 9.50 8.21
C SER A 196 11.61 10.84 7.62
N GLY A 197 10.68 11.69 7.18
CA GLY A 197 10.96 13.05 6.73
C GLY A 197 11.56 13.93 7.84
N ALA A 198 11.03 13.83 9.06
CA ALA A 198 11.54 14.57 10.22
C ALA A 198 12.98 14.17 10.60
N LEU A 199 13.31 12.87 10.52
CA LEU A 199 14.68 12.40 10.75
C LEU A 199 15.66 12.96 9.69
N ILE A 200 15.24 12.96 8.43
CA ILE A 200 16.05 13.55 7.34
C ILE A 200 16.26 15.06 7.55
N LYS A 201 15.19 15.78 7.94
CA LYS A 201 15.30 17.22 8.29
C LYS A 201 16.24 17.48 9.48
N LYS A 202 16.39 16.53 10.41
CA LYS A 202 17.37 16.58 11.52
C LYS A 202 18.79 16.17 11.11
N GLY A 203 19.07 16.01 9.81
CA GLY A 203 20.41 15.71 9.29
C GLY A 203 20.75 14.22 9.19
N TRP A 204 19.79 13.31 9.40
CA TRP A 204 20.06 11.89 9.20
C TRP A 204 20.25 11.57 7.71
N PRO A 205 21.23 10.73 7.35
CA PRO A 205 21.32 10.22 5.99
C PRO A 205 20.01 9.53 5.57
N ILE A 206 19.54 9.78 4.35
CA ILE A 206 18.26 9.30 3.83
C ILE A 206 18.09 7.80 4.06
N TYR A 207 19.11 7.00 3.70
CA TYR A 207 19.06 5.53 3.85
C TYR A 207 18.94 5.08 5.31
N LYS A 208 19.60 5.77 6.25
CA LYS A 208 19.49 5.48 7.69
C LYS A 208 18.09 5.82 8.20
N ALA A 209 17.58 7.00 7.88
CA ALA A 209 16.24 7.43 8.29
C ALA A 209 15.16 6.45 7.80
N ARG A 210 15.16 6.10 6.50
CA ARG A 210 14.21 5.15 5.91
C ARG A 210 14.27 3.78 6.59
N LYS A 211 15.47 3.19 6.68
CA LYS A 211 15.65 1.85 7.25
C LYS A 211 15.30 1.78 8.73
N THR A 212 15.69 2.78 9.51
CA THR A 212 15.37 2.82 10.94
C THR A 212 13.85 2.90 11.15
N VAL A 213 13.18 3.79 10.42
CA VAL A 213 11.72 3.94 10.52
C VAL A 213 11.01 2.66 10.06
N MET A 214 11.45 2.05 8.97
CA MET A 214 10.90 0.78 8.49
C MET A 214 11.14 -0.36 9.51
N LEU A 215 12.30 -0.42 10.18
CA LEU A 215 12.54 -1.40 11.24
C LEU A 215 11.61 -1.19 12.43
N ILE A 216 11.43 0.04 12.87
CA ILE A 216 10.50 0.36 13.97
C ILE A 216 9.09 -0.13 13.62
N PHE A 217 8.60 0.16 12.41
CA PHE A 217 7.27 -0.30 12.00
C PHE A 217 7.20 -1.81 11.80
N ALA A 218 8.27 -2.47 11.33
CA ALA A 218 8.34 -3.93 11.30
C ALA A 218 8.18 -4.54 12.70
N ILE A 219 8.82 -3.95 13.71
CA ILE A 219 8.67 -4.35 15.12
C ILE A 219 7.25 -4.05 15.62
N CYS A 220 6.66 -2.90 15.25
CA CYS A 220 5.28 -2.55 15.63
C CYS A 220 4.21 -3.49 15.03
N VAL A 221 4.51 -4.26 13.98
CA VAL A 221 3.60 -5.30 13.47
C VAL A 221 3.63 -6.56 14.34
N MET A 222 4.76 -6.87 14.98
CA MET A 222 4.94 -8.13 15.74
C MET A 222 3.87 -8.39 16.82
N PRO A 223 3.41 -7.40 17.60
CA PRO A 223 2.40 -7.65 18.62
C PRO A 223 1.10 -8.32 18.11
N ILE A 224 0.85 -8.35 16.81
CA ILE A 224 -0.33 -9.02 16.24
C ILE A 224 -0.40 -10.52 16.60
N PHE A 225 0.73 -11.20 16.79
CA PHE A 225 0.70 -12.60 17.19
C PHE A 225 0.25 -12.81 18.64
N THR A 226 0.22 -11.77 19.46
CA THR A 226 -0.31 -11.86 20.82
C THR A 226 -1.84 -11.80 20.89
N VAL A 227 -2.50 -11.48 19.78
CA VAL A 227 -3.97 -11.43 19.66
C VAL A 227 -4.62 -12.70 20.23
N GLN A 228 -4.00 -13.85 20.04
CA GLN A 228 -4.48 -15.15 20.52
C GLN A 228 -4.64 -15.27 22.05
N TYR A 229 -3.99 -14.42 22.81
CA TYR A 229 -4.04 -14.46 24.28
C TYR A 229 -5.14 -13.58 24.87
N PHE A 230 -5.88 -12.85 24.02
CA PHE A 230 -6.89 -11.91 24.48
C PHE A 230 -8.29 -12.29 24.01
N ASN A 231 -9.22 -12.40 24.97
CA ASN A 231 -10.64 -12.62 24.69
C ASN A 231 -11.43 -11.29 24.58
N ASN A 232 -10.81 -10.16 24.94
CA ASN A 232 -11.44 -8.86 24.80
C ASN A 232 -11.28 -8.33 23.38
N MET A 233 -12.41 -8.16 22.69
CA MET A 233 -12.44 -7.66 21.30
C MET A 233 -11.70 -6.34 21.11
N TRP A 234 -11.80 -5.42 22.06
CA TRP A 234 -11.20 -4.09 21.92
C TRP A 234 -9.67 -4.10 22.06
N ILE A 235 -9.11 -5.01 22.87
CA ILE A 235 -7.65 -5.23 22.94
C ILE A 235 -7.18 -5.80 21.60
N VAL A 236 -7.92 -6.76 21.04
CA VAL A 236 -7.64 -7.34 19.72
C VAL A 236 -7.70 -6.27 18.63
N VAL A 237 -8.73 -5.41 18.65
CA VAL A 237 -8.85 -4.26 17.73
C VAL A 237 -7.63 -3.34 17.85
N ALA A 238 -7.18 -3.02 19.07
CA ALA A 238 -6.02 -2.16 19.29
C ALA A 238 -4.73 -2.78 18.71
N LEU A 239 -4.49 -4.08 18.93
CA LEU A 239 -3.32 -4.80 18.41
C LEU A 239 -3.33 -4.88 16.88
N ILE A 240 -4.48 -5.21 16.28
CA ILE A 240 -4.63 -5.25 14.82
C ILE A 240 -4.53 -3.84 14.23
N SER A 241 -5.09 -2.81 14.89
CA SER A 241 -4.95 -1.41 14.48
C SER A 241 -3.50 -0.95 14.46
N LEU A 242 -2.72 -1.32 15.49
CA LEU A 242 -1.29 -1.04 15.53
C LEU A 242 -0.56 -1.70 14.35
N ALA A 243 -0.82 -2.98 14.10
CA ALA A 243 -0.18 -3.71 13.00
C ALA A 243 -0.58 -3.15 11.63
N ALA A 244 -1.86 -2.83 11.42
CA ALA A 244 -2.35 -2.25 10.18
C ALA A 244 -1.83 -0.83 9.95
N ALA A 245 -1.75 0.00 11.00
CA ALA A 245 -1.14 1.33 10.92
C ALA A 245 0.36 1.23 10.62
N ALA A 246 1.07 0.31 11.27
CA ALA A 246 2.49 0.05 11.00
C ALA A 246 2.74 -0.46 9.57
N HIS A 247 1.84 -1.32 9.03
CA HIS A 247 1.88 -1.70 7.61
C HIS A 247 1.79 -0.49 6.70
N GLN A 248 0.85 0.42 6.92
CA GLN A 248 0.69 1.59 6.07
C GLN A 248 1.84 2.59 6.21
N ALA A 249 2.42 2.71 7.40
CA ALA A 249 3.65 3.46 7.61
C ALA A 249 4.86 2.85 6.88
N TRP A 250 4.96 1.51 6.88
CA TRP A 250 5.92 0.76 6.06
C TRP A 250 5.69 1.03 4.57
N SER A 251 4.44 0.92 4.10
CA SER A 251 4.07 1.14 2.70
C SER A 251 4.48 2.52 2.20
N ALA A 252 4.22 3.58 2.96
CA ALA A 252 4.64 4.95 2.60
C ALA A 252 6.16 5.06 2.43
N ASN A 253 6.93 4.39 3.28
CA ASN A 253 8.40 4.42 3.23
C ASN A 253 8.96 3.51 2.11
N ILE A 254 8.45 2.31 1.91
CA ILE A 254 8.96 1.41 0.88
C ILE A 254 8.79 1.99 -0.53
N PHE A 255 7.65 2.60 -0.84
CA PHE A 255 7.44 3.29 -2.12
C PHE A 255 8.46 4.40 -2.33
N THR A 256 8.81 5.12 -1.27
CA THR A 256 9.79 6.21 -1.35
C THR A 256 11.20 5.68 -1.60
N THR A 257 11.56 4.49 -1.08
CA THR A 257 12.88 3.88 -1.35
C THR A 257 13.13 3.67 -2.85
N ALA A 258 12.08 3.36 -3.63
CA ALA A 258 12.21 3.25 -5.08
C ALA A 258 12.61 4.61 -5.71
N SER A 259 11.98 5.71 -5.28
CA SER A 259 12.32 7.05 -5.78
C SER A 259 13.64 7.60 -5.23
N ASP A 260 14.13 7.06 -4.09
CA ASP A 260 15.41 7.44 -3.52
C ASP A 260 16.58 6.71 -4.20
N MET A 261 16.41 5.46 -4.60
CA MET A 261 17.46 4.62 -5.20
C MET A 261 17.54 4.72 -6.72
N PHE A 262 16.45 5.07 -7.41
CA PHE A 262 16.41 5.05 -8.88
C PHE A 262 16.21 6.45 -9.47
N PRO A 263 16.75 6.71 -10.68
CA PRO A 263 16.51 7.98 -11.37
C PRO A 263 15.03 8.12 -11.74
N LYS A 264 14.51 9.36 -11.77
CA LYS A 264 13.09 9.69 -12.03
C LYS A 264 12.50 8.93 -13.23
N ARG A 265 13.30 8.74 -14.30
CA ARG A 265 12.89 7.98 -15.52
C ARG A 265 12.60 6.49 -15.30
N ALA A 266 13.15 5.89 -14.23
CA ALA A 266 12.99 4.46 -13.91
C ALA A 266 11.96 4.19 -12.80
N VAL A 267 11.56 5.21 -12.02
CA VAL A 267 10.70 5.06 -10.83
C VAL A 267 9.41 4.32 -11.16
N SER A 268 8.67 4.73 -12.20
CA SER A 268 7.41 4.07 -12.57
C SER A 268 7.60 2.59 -12.88
N SER A 269 8.68 2.24 -13.60
CA SER A 269 8.99 0.85 -13.94
C SER A 269 9.31 0.02 -12.69
N ILE A 270 10.10 0.58 -11.76
CA ILE A 270 10.42 -0.09 -10.49
C ILE A 270 9.17 -0.30 -9.64
N ILE A 271 8.30 0.71 -9.54
CA ILE A 271 7.02 0.59 -8.83
C ILE A 271 6.14 -0.48 -9.48
N GLY A 272 6.10 -0.54 -10.82
CA GLY A 272 5.38 -1.58 -11.55
C GLY A 272 5.93 -2.99 -11.29
N ILE A 273 7.25 -3.18 -11.30
CA ILE A 273 7.92 -4.46 -11.00
C ILE A 273 7.62 -4.88 -9.55
N GLY A 274 7.72 -3.96 -8.59
CA GLY A 274 7.38 -4.26 -7.19
C GLY A 274 5.90 -4.53 -6.98
N GLY A 275 5.02 -3.81 -7.67
CA GLY A 275 3.57 -4.05 -7.66
C GLY A 275 3.23 -5.45 -8.19
N MET A 276 3.87 -5.89 -9.30
CA MET A 276 3.75 -7.26 -9.79
C MET A 276 4.21 -8.28 -8.75
N ALA A 277 5.35 -8.05 -8.10
CA ALA A 277 5.86 -8.94 -7.06
C ALA A 277 4.87 -9.04 -5.88
N GLY A 278 4.31 -7.92 -5.42
CA GLY A 278 3.26 -7.90 -4.41
C GLY A 278 2.03 -8.69 -4.84
N SER A 279 1.59 -8.51 -6.11
CA SER A 279 0.45 -9.26 -6.67
C SER A 279 0.70 -10.77 -6.72
N VAL A 280 1.90 -11.20 -7.14
CA VAL A 280 2.30 -12.62 -7.11
C VAL A 280 2.29 -13.15 -5.69
N GLY A 281 2.83 -12.38 -4.73
CA GLY A 281 2.76 -12.73 -3.30
C GLY A 281 1.32 -12.94 -2.83
N GLY A 282 0.39 -12.06 -3.24
CA GLY A 282 -1.04 -12.19 -2.92
C GLY A 282 -1.70 -13.41 -3.56
N ILE A 283 -1.39 -13.70 -4.82
CA ILE A 283 -1.90 -14.90 -5.52
C ILE A 283 -1.48 -16.19 -4.78
N ILE A 284 -0.31 -16.19 -4.16
CA ILE A 284 0.18 -17.33 -3.37
C ILE A 284 -0.43 -17.32 -1.97
N PHE A 285 -0.41 -16.18 -1.29
CA PHE A 285 -0.76 -16.06 0.12
C PHE A 285 -2.26 -16.21 0.38
N GLN A 286 -3.15 -15.64 -0.45
CA GLN A 286 -4.59 -15.70 -0.19
C GLN A 286 -5.17 -17.13 -0.24
N PRO A 287 -4.84 -17.98 -1.24
CA PRO A 287 -5.25 -19.38 -1.21
C PRO A 287 -4.59 -20.17 -0.07
N MET A 288 -3.35 -19.83 0.33
CA MET A 288 -2.69 -20.44 1.48
C MET A 288 -3.45 -20.15 2.78
N VAL A 289 -3.89 -18.90 2.99
CA VAL A 289 -4.75 -18.53 4.12
C VAL A 289 -6.01 -19.37 4.12
N GLY A 290 -6.71 -19.49 2.99
CA GLY A 290 -7.91 -20.31 2.87
C GLY A 290 -7.66 -21.78 3.27
N ARG A 291 -6.60 -22.39 2.74
CA ARG A 291 -6.24 -23.79 3.06
C ARG A 291 -5.90 -23.98 4.54
N ILE A 292 -5.17 -23.03 5.13
CA ILE A 292 -4.85 -23.06 6.57
C ILE A 292 -6.16 -23.02 7.38
N LEU A 293 -7.05 -22.09 7.08
CA LEU A 293 -8.32 -21.96 7.78
C LEU A 293 -9.21 -23.19 7.62
N ASP A 294 -9.29 -23.78 6.42
CA ASP A 294 -10.03 -25.01 6.15
C ASP A 294 -9.49 -26.19 6.97
N TYR A 295 -8.14 -26.35 7.02
CA TYR A 295 -7.51 -27.38 7.80
C TYR A 295 -7.85 -27.27 9.30
N PHE A 296 -7.67 -26.05 9.86
CA PHE A 296 -7.98 -25.81 11.27
C PHE A 296 -9.47 -25.89 11.59
N THR A 297 -10.35 -25.55 10.65
CA THR A 297 -11.79 -25.70 10.81
C THR A 297 -12.19 -27.19 10.91
N ARG A 298 -11.57 -28.06 10.10
CA ARG A 298 -11.80 -29.51 10.14
C ARG A 298 -11.43 -30.14 11.49
N ILE A 299 -10.42 -29.63 12.16
CA ILE A 299 -10.00 -30.07 13.51
C ILE A 299 -10.68 -29.24 14.62
N LYS A 300 -11.81 -28.56 14.31
CA LYS A 300 -12.63 -27.77 15.24
C LYS A 300 -11.85 -26.66 15.97
N SER A 301 -10.87 -26.05 15.32
CA SER A 301 -10.02 -25.02 15.91
C SER A 301 -9.77 -23.84 14.96
N ALA A 302 -10.85 -23.28 14.37
CA ALA A 302 -10.76 -22.18 13.40
C ALA A 302 -9.94 -20.97 13.91
N THR A 303 -10.03 -20.65 15.21
CA THR A 303 -9.25 -19.57 15.84
C THR A 303 -7.75 -19.83 15.78
N MET A 304 -7.30 -21.09 15.95
CA MET A 304 -5.88 -21.45 15.80
C MET A 304 -5.36 -21.17 14.39
N GLY A 305 -6.18 -21.34 13.36
CA GLY A 305 -5.84 -21.02 11.99
C GLY A 305 -5.49 -19.55 11.83
N TYR A 306 -6.29 -18.65 12.38
CA TYR A 306 -6.00 -17.20 12.37
C TYR A 306 -4.75 -16.87 13.18
N ASN A 307 -4.53 -17.51 14.33
CA ASN A 307 -3.34 -17.29 15.15
C ASN A 307 -2.06 -17.64 14.39
N PHE A 308 -2.07 -18.74 13.65
CA PHE A 308 -0.95 -19.14 12.79
C PHE A 308 -0.68 -18.11 11.69
N ILE A 309 -1.74 -17.58 11.06
CA ILE A 309 -1.62 -16.55 10.04
C ILE A 309 -1.09 -15.24 10.63
N PHE A 310 -1.56 -14.81 11.80
CA PHE A 310 -1.05 -13.63 12.49
C PHE A 310 0.44 -13.76 12.84
N MET A 311 0.90 -14.96 13.18
CA MET A 311 2.33 -15.21 13.39
C MET A 311 3.12 -14.98 12.10
N ILE A 312 2.65 -15.51 10.96
CA ILE A 312 3.27 -15.24 9.65
C ILE A 312 3.29 -13.73 9.37
N CYS A 313 2.18 -13.04 9.58
CA CYS A 313 2.10 -11.60 9.37
C CYS A 313 3.12 -10.83 10.22
N GLY A 314 3.25 -11.16 11.51
CA GLY A 314 4.17 -10.49 12.42
C GLY A 314 5.64 -10.65 12.04
N VAL A 315 6.04 -11.83 11.54
CA VAL A 315 7.45 -12.13 11.20
C VAL A 315 7.83 -11.61 9.81
N SER A 316 6.87 -11.57 8.88
CA SER A 316 7.13 -11.23 7.46
C SER A 316 7.79 -9.86 7.26
N TYR A 317 7.47 -8.87 8.10
CA TYR A 317 8.06 -7.52 7.99
C TYR A 317 9.53 -7.49 8.39
N LEU A 318 9.92 -8.26 9.41
CA LEU A 318 11.33 -8.39 9.79
C LEU A 318 12.13 -9.10 8.71
N ILE A 319 11.57 -10.16 8.12
CA ILE A 319 12.19 -10.87 6.99
C ILE A 319 12.30 -9.93 5.79
N ALA A 320 11.26 -9.15 5.49
CA ALA A 320 11.27 -8.17 4.41
C ALA A 320 12.34 -7.09 4.66
N TRP A 321 12.44 -6.57 5.89
CA TRP A 321 13.47 -5.60 6.24
C TRP A 321 14.88 -6.18 6.11
N LEU A 322 15.09 -7.40 6.58
CA LEU A 322 16.38 -8.09 6.46
C LEU A 322 16.76 -8.31 4.99
N ALA A 323 15.83 -8.79 4.17
CA ALA A 323 16.06 -8.96 2.73
C ALA A 323 16.43 -7.61 2.08
N MET A 324 15.69 -6.54 2.38
CA MET A 324 16.02 -5.20 1.88
C MET A 324 17.40 -4.73 2.37
N HIS A 325 17.79 -5.08 3.61
CA HIS A 325 19.11 -4.74 4.13
C HIS A 325 20.23 -5.48 3.41
N LEU A 326 20.05 -6.75 3.11
CA LEU A 326 21.04 -7.58 2.41
C LEU A 326 21.23 -7.16 0.95
N PHE A 327 20.14 -6.87 0.24
CA PHE A 327 20.21 -6.45 -1.17
C PHE A 327 20.64 -5.01 -1.37
N ALA A 328 20.26 -4.09 -0.47
CA ALA A 328 20.59 -2.67 -0.55
C ALA A 328 21.04 -2.10 0.82
N PRO A 329 22.24 -2.43 1.33
CA PRO A 329 22.71 -2.00 2.66
C PRO A 329 22.69 -0.49 2.86
N LYS A 330 23.19 0.27 1.89
CA LYS A 330 23.29 1.73 1.92
C LYS A 330 22.27 2.44 1.05
N MET A 331 21.35 1.69 0.38
CA MET A 331 20.38 2.25 -0.58
C MET A 331 21.02 3.24 -1.57
N THR A 332 22.21 2.87 -2.07
CA THR A 332 22.95 3.70 -3.03
C THR A 332 22.14 3.86 -4.30
N ARG A 333 22.27 5.03 -4.91
CA ARG A 333 21.62 5.33 -6.17
C ARG A 333 22.16 4.44 -7.28
N VAL A 334 21.25 3.97 -8.13
CA VAL A 334 21.56 3.18 -9.32
C VAL A 334 21.87 4.11 -10.48
N GLU A 335 23.03 3.94 -11.08
CA GLU A 335 23.39 4.56 -12.35
C GLU A 335 22.91 3.63 -13.47
N LEU A 336 22.11 4.16 -14.39
CA LEU A 336 21.52 3.45 -15.52
C LEU A 336 22.01 4.14 -16.80
N ASP A 337 23.13 3.69 -17.28
CA ASP A 337 23.70 4.10 -18.55
C ASP A 337 22.91 3.57 -19.77
#